data_c4007d5327c32ac4c0aed8b5f1a7006b
#
_entry.id   c4007d5327c32ac4c0aed8b5f1a7006b
#
_cell.length_a   1.000
_cell.length_b   1.000
_cell.length_c   1.000
_cell.angle_alpha   90.00
_cell.angle_beta   90.00
_cell.angle_gamma   90.00
#
_symmetry.space_group_name_H-M   'P 1'
#
loop_
_entity.id
_entity.type
_entity.pdbx_description
1 polymer ?
#
loop_
_entity_poly.entity_id
_entity_poly.type
_entity_poly.pdbx_seq_one_letter_code
_entity_poly.pdbx_strand_id
1 'polypeptide(L)'
;TPAEGSAKKPTKNVIRVINDWAEKVLNIRLSNVNIESDTNSKYADGTTDVLFDTHHSVSAAEVQGTGNTKIELDGQNVLDSSKCVFWAGLSKKGSGNLTITDETSDKGENITAKEETETSGSLRAEGGCYRSNSLSGGGAAIGGNYGQATENITIEGYATVKANTKDNNGAGIGGGAGAKGSNITIQGHANVTADGGKTGAGIGGGSTGISCDGDAENIIIQGYSKVTATGCGGAAIGGGVGSGYACSKITEAKNIVIRDHATVVAKNTGSGAAIGAASGGNGEVTIGTDGATAEKEDVHVTA
;
A
#
# COMPACT_ATOMS: atom_id res chain seq x y z
N THR A 1 0.55 5.12 31.15
CA THR A 1 0.06 6.04 30.10
C THR A 1 1.13 7.04 29.78
N PRO A 2 1.78 6.97 28.60
CA PRO A 2 2.51 8.14 28.11
C PRO A 2 1.48 9.23 27.85
N ALA A 3 1.75 10.43 28.32
CA ALA A 3 0.92 11.60 28.07
C ALA A 3 0.75 11.77 26.55
N GLU A 4 -0.49 11.89 26.11
CA GLU A 4 -0.81 12.40 24.78
C GLU A 4 -0.02 13.68 24.54
N GLY A 5 0.81 13.70 23.49
CA GLY A 5 1.26 14.99 22.96
C GLY A 5 2.73 15.23 22.77
N SER A 6 3.60 14.23 22.67
CA SER A 6 4.90 14.49 22.03
C SER A 6 5.17 13.44 20.94
N ALA A 7 4.58 13.65 19.76
CA ALA A 7 5.08 13.00 18.56
C ALA A 7 6.59 13.28 18.50
N LYS A 8 7.42 12.24 18.67
CA LYS A 8 8.87 12.39 18.50
C LYS A 8 9.09 13.08 17.15
N LYS A 9 9.93 14.11 17.10
CA LYS A 9 10.27 14.74 15.82
C LYS A 9 10.70 13.66 14.85
N PRO A 10 10.19 13.69 13.61
CA PRO A 10 10.59 12.69 12.62
C PRO A 10 12.09 12.76 12.36
N THR A 11 12.69 11.61 12.13
CA THR A 11 14.07 11.51 11.64
C THR A 11 14.08 11.51 10.11
N LYS A 12 15.18 11.95 9.52
CA LYS A 12 15.46 11.83 8.08
C LYS A 12 16.28 10.58 7.76
N ASN A 13 16.63 9.77 8.76
CA ASN A 13 17.32 8.51 8.55
C ASN A 13 16.35 7.50 7.99
N VAL A 14 16.60 7.07 6.77
CA VAL A 14 15.76 6.12 6.05
C VAL A 14 16.17 4.68 6.33
N ILE A 15 15.25 3.75 6.11
CA ILE A 15 15.49 2.32 6.25
C ILE A 15 15.61 1.72 4.85
N ARG A 16 16.68 0.96 4.60
CA ARG A 16 16.82 0.13 3.40
C ARG A 16 17.04 -1.30 3.79
N VAL A 17 16.18 -2.17 3.34
CA VAL A 17 16.22 -3.62 3.56
C VAL A 17 16.51 -4.29 2.22
N ILE A 18 17.56 -5.08 2.18
CA ILE A 18 17.92 -5.90 1.03
C ILE A 18 17.88 -7.36 1.46
N ASN A 19 16.97 -8.13 0.89
CA ASN A 19 16.84 -9.55 1.16
C ASN A 19 16.83 -10.34 -0.15
N ASP A 20 17.99 -10.85 -0.54
CA ASP A 20 18.14 -11.72 -1.71
C ASP A 20 18.17 -13.22 -1.32
N TRP A 21 17.85 -13.55 -0.09
CA TRP A 21 17.83 -14.91 0.38
C TRP A 21 16.46 -15.56 0.19
N ALA A 22 16.24 -16.19 -0.96
CA ALA A 22 14.94 -16.72 -1.37
C ALA A 22 14.36 -17.81 -0.44
N GLU A 23 15.22 -18.54 0.28
CA GLU A 23 14.78 -19.68 1.11
C GLU A 23 14.43 -19.31 2.56
N LYS A 24 14.65 -18.06 2.97
CA LYS A 24 14.40 -17.62 4.34
C LYS A 24 13.60 -16.31 4.39
N VAL A 25 12.78 -16.22 5.41
CA VAL A 25 12.06 -14.99 5.74
C VAL A 25 12.95 -14.11 6.60
N LEU A 26 13.20 -12.89 6.17
CA LEU A 26 13.82 -11.86 7.00
C LEU A 26 12.75 -11.22 7.88
N ASN A 27 12.88 -11.38 9.19
CA ASN A 27 11.95 -10.78 10.15
C ASN A 27 12.51 -9.45 10.66
N ILE A 28 11.72 -8.41 10.57
CA ILE A 28 12.04 -7.05 11.01
C ILE A 28 10.93 -6.60 11.96
N ARG A 29 11.30 -5.94 13.03
CA ARG A 29 10.38 -5.31 13.96
C ARG A 29 10.50 -3.80 13.87
N LEU A 30 9.39 -3.11 13.59
CA LEU A 30 9.30 -1.66 13.68
C LEU A 30 8.59 -1.28 14.98
N SER A 31 9.26 -0.55 15.85
CA SER A 31 8.70 -0.12 17.13
C SER A 31 8.83 1.38 17.30
N ASN A 32 7.70 2.08 17.21
CA ASN A 32 7.60 3.54 17.35
C ASN A 32 8.58 4.30 16.42
N VAL A 33 8.70 3.82 15.17
CA VAL A 33 9.52 4.44 14.12
C VAL A 33 8.79 5.65 13.58
N ASN A 34 9.49 6.79 13.43
CA ASN A 34 8.95 7.99 12.83
C ASN A 34 9.98 8.59 11.87
N ILE A 35 9.78 8.36 10.57
CA ILE A 35 10.68 8.79 9.49
C ILE A 35 9.92 9.70 8.54
N GLU A 36 10.49 10.87 8.26
CA GLU A 36 10.05 11.79 7.22
C GLU A 36 11.21 12.01 6.26
N SER A 37 11.22 11.35 5.11
CA SER A 37 12.21 11.57 4.07
C SER A 37 11.92 12.85 3.29
N ASP A 38 12.97 13.49 2.80
CA ASP A 38 12.90 14.66 1.95
C ASP A 38 13.95 14.62 0.84
N THR A 39 14.04 15.65 0.04
CA THR A 39 14.98 15.76 -1.09
C THR A 39 16.47 15.70 -0.70
N ASN A 40 16.79 15.80 0.59
CA ASN A 40 18.15 15.67 1.11
C ASN A 40 18.41 14.30 1.76
N SER A 41 17.40 13.48 1.89
CA SER A 41 17.54 12.14 2.46
C SER A 41 18.33 11.23 1.54
N LYS A 42 19.22 10.41 2.13
CA LYS A 42 20.11 9.49 1.42
C LYS A 42 20.20 8.17 2.16
N TYR A 43 20.60 7.12 1.45
CA TYR A 43 21.01 5.87 2.08
C TYR A 43 22.32 6.04 2.87
N ALA A 44 22.63 5.07 3.72
CA ALA A 44 23.80 5.10 4.59
C ALA A 44 25.15 5.19 3.84
N ASP A 45 25.18 4.70 2.61
CA ASP A 45 26.34 4.79 1.70
C ASP A 45 26.42 6.14 0.95
N GLY A 46 25.53 7.09 1.26
CA GLY A 46 25.47 8.39 0.63
C GLY A 46 24.76 8.40 -0.74
N THR A 47 24.28 7.25 -1.22
CA THR A 47 23.56 7.15 -2.50
C THR A 47 22.11 7.55 -2.36
N THR A 48 21.46 7.80 -3.49
CA THR A 48 20.03 8.08 -3.62
C THR A 48 19.49 7.27 -4.79
N ASP A 49 18.19 7.03 -4.80
CA ASP A 49 17.52 6.62 -6.03
C ASP A 49 17.44 7.83 -6.98
N VAL A 50 17.54 7.57 -8.27
CA VAL A 50 17.49 8.60 -9.31
C VAL A 50 16.31 8.34 -10.21
N LEU A 51 15.52 9.37 -10.46
CA LEU A 51 14.47 9.35 -11.45
C LEU A 51 14.61 10.56 -12.37
N PHE A 52 14.60 10.34 -13.69
CA PHE A 52 14.74 11.38 -14.72
C PHE A 52 16.03 12.23 -14.59
N ASP A 53 17.14 11.65 -14.18
CA ASP A 53 18.45 12.31 -14.02
C ASP A 53 18.48 13.60 -13.18
N THR A 54 17.33 14.04 -12.69
CA THR A 54 17.19 15.33 -11.97
C THR A 54 16.57 15.23 -10.61
N HIS A 55 15.90 14.09 -10.30
CA HIS A 55 15.22 13.90 -9.02
C HIS A 55 15.93 12.81 -8.22
N HIS A 56 16.67 13.23 -7.23
CA HIS A 56 17.43 12.39 -6.32
C HIS A 56 16.74 12.39 -4.95
N SER A 57 16.25 11.27 -4.50
CA SER A 57 15.73 11.10 -3.15
C SER A 57 15.58 9.62 -2.81
N VAL A 58 14.97 9.32 -1.69
CA VAL A 58 14.75 7.97 -1.21
C VAL A 58 13.41 7.87 -0.49
N SER A 59 12.79 6.71 -0.51
CA SER A 59 11.64 6.38 0.31
C SER A 59 11.99 6.42 1.81
N ALA A 60 11.03 6.70 2.68
CA ALA A 60 11.24 6.64 4.13
C ALA A 60 11.67 5.23 4.56
N ALA A 61 11.10 4.20 3.91
CA ALA A 61 11.60 2.85 3.99
C ALA A 61 11.53 2.15 2.63
N GLU A 62 12.49 1.28 2.36
CA GLU A 62 12.55 0.45 1.16
C GLU A 62 12.83 -1.00 1.53
N VAL A 63 12.05 -1.93 0.95
CA VAL A 63 12.27 -3.37 1.00
C VAL A 63 12.48 -3.85 -0.42
N GLN A 64 13.62 -4.49 -0.69
CA GLN A 64 13.97 -4.99 -2.02
C GLN A 64 14.58 -6.39 -1.96
N GLY A 65 14.55 -7.07 -3.09
CA GLY A 65 15.18 -8.37 -3.30
C GLY A 65 14.19 -9.47 -3.64
N THR A 66 14.72 -10.68 -3.73
CA THR A 66 13.97 -11.89 -4.10
C THR A 66 13.49 -12.69 -2.89
N GLY A 67 14.05 -12.42 -1.70
CA GLY A 67 13.69 -13.08 -0.47
C GLY A 67 12.48 -12.44 0.21
N ASN A 68 11.74 -13.24 0.97
CA ASN A 68 10.56 -12.80 1.70
C ASN A 68 10.95 -11.98 2.93
N THR A 69 10.26 -10.88 3.16
CA THR A 69 10.47 -10.02 4.32
C THR A 69 9.18 -9.85 5.09
N LYS A 70 9.23 -10.08 6.39
CA LYS A 70 8.10 -9.87 7.31
C LYS A 70 8.42 -8.70 8.24
N ILE A 71 7.53 -7.73 8.28
CA ILE A 71 7.59 -6.56 9.16
C ILE A 71 6.53 -6.74 10.25
N GLU A 72 6.98 -6.93 11.47
CA GLU A 72 6.18 -6.90 12.68
C GLU A 72 6.05 -5.46 13.18
N LEU A 73 4.84 -5.03 13.50
CA LEU A 73 4.55 -3.68 13.96
C LEU A 73 4.35 -3.65 15.47
N ASP A 74 5.10 -2.81 16.17
CA ASP A 74 4.86 -2.47 17.56
C ASP A 74 4.61 -0.97 17.72
N GLY A 75 3.58 -0.60 18.47
CA GLY A 75 3.25 0.79 18.70
C GLY A 75 2.92 1.56 17.41
N GLN A 76 3.30 2.81 17.34
CA GLN A 76 2.95 3.69 16.23
C GLN A 76 4.14 3.94 15.31
N ASN A 77 4.04 3.51 14.07
CA ASN A 77 5.09 3.67 13.06
C ASN A 77 4.62 4.63 11.95
N VAL A 78 5.51 5.52 11.53
CA VAL A 78 5.27 6.49 10.47
C VAL A 78 6.39 6.44 9.46
N LEU A 79 6.03 6.25 8.20
CA LEU A 79 6.93 6.27 7.03
C LEU A 79 6.38 7.30 6.03
N ASP A 80 6.89 8.51 6.10
CA ASP A 80 6.39 9.66 5.35
C ASP A 80 7.40 10.11 4.30
N SER A 81 7.05 9.94 3.03
CA SER A 81 7.79 10.45 1.86
C SER A 81 7.05 11.59 1.16
N SER A 82 6.07 12.22 1.81
CA SER A 82 5.23 13.26 1.18
C SER A 82 6.04 14.48 0.70
N LYS A 83 7.26 14.68 1.20
CA LYS A 83 8.21 15.69 0.75
C LYS A 83 9.15 15.22 -0.37
N CYS A 84 9.09 13.95 -0.73
CA CYS A 84 9.86 13.35 -1.80
C CYS A 84 8.98 13.19 -3.03
N VAL A 85 9.39 13.74 -4.15
CA VAL A 85 8.53 13.94 -5.32
C VAL A 85 8.05 12.64 -5.95
N PHE A 86 8.65 11.52 -5.95
CA PHE A 86 8.26 10.32 -6.71
C PHE A 86 8.31 9.03 -5.89
N TRP A 87 8.63 9.12 -4.63
CA TRP A 87 8.95 7.96 -3.82
C TRP A 87 7.79 7.52 -2.94
N ALA A 88 7.70 6.22 -2.76
CA ALA A 88 6.74 5.61 -1.86
C ALA A 88 7.08 5.88 -0.39
N GLY A 89 6.10 5.85 0.49
CA GLY A 89 6.33 5.87 1.94
C GLY A 89 7.09 4.63 2.38
N LEU A 90 6.53 3.45 2.03
CA LEU A 90 7.19 2.15 2.11
C LEU A 90 7.33 1.59 0.69
N SER A 91 8.52 1.69 0.13
CA SER A 91 8.81 1.16 -1.20
C SER A 91 9.01 -0.35 -1.17
N LYS A 92 8.36 -1.05 -2.09
CA LYS A 92 8.53 -2.49 -2.32
C LYS A 92 9.08 -2.72 -3.72
N LYS A 93 10.28 -3.30 -3.81
CA LYS A 93 10.96 -3.65 -5.05
C LYS A 93 11.35 -5.13 -5.06
N GLY A 94 11.39 -5.72 -6.26
CA GLY A 94 11.74 -7.13 -6.43
C GLY A 94 10.58 -8.09 -6.15
N SER A 95 10.82 -9.39 -6.36
CA SER A 95 9.80 -10.43 -6.39
C SER A 95 9.51 -11.09 -5.04
N GLY A 96 10.34 -10.86 -4.01
CA GLY A 96 10.08 -11.42 -2.68
C GLY A 96 8.76 -10.91 -2.08
N ASN A 97 8.13 -11.67 -1.22
CA ASN A 97 6.89 -11.25 -0.55
C ASN A 97 7.19 -10.26 0.59
N LEU A 98 6.41 -9.19 0.69
CA LEU A 98 6.41 -8.28 1.83
C LEU A 98 5.17 -8.55 2.68
N THR A 99 5.37 -9.06 3.88
CA THR A 99 4.29 -9.23 4.87
C THR A 99 4.39 -8.13 5.92
N ILE A 100 3.30 -7.43 6.16
CA ILE A 100 3.12 -6.45 7.24
C ILE A 100 2.14 -7.05 8.23
N THR A 101 2.54 -7.20 9.47
CA THR A 101 1.75 -7.92 10.47
C THR A 101 1.88 -7.30 11.87
N ASP A 102 0.95 -7.66 12.72
CA ASP A 102 0.99 -7.48 14.19
C ASP A 102 0.47 -8.78 14.79
N GLU A 103 1.38 -9.70 15.10
CA GLU A 103 1.09 -11.02 15.68
C GLU A 103 1.59 -11.17 17.10
N THR A 104 2.40 -10.20 17.56
CA THR A 104 2.96 -10.22 18.90
C THR A 104 2.57 -8.96 19.66
N SER A 105 2.43 -9.09 21.00
CA SER A 105 2.32 -7.93 21.87
C SER A 105 3.63 -7.12 21.85
N ASP A 106 3.58 -5.88 22.34
CA ASP A 106 4.77 -5.03 22.56
C ASP A 106 5.84 -5.71 23.45
N LYS A 107 5.46 -6.77 24.17
CA LYS A 107 6.36 -7.60 24.97
C LYS A 107 6.94 -8.79 24.22
N GLY A 108 6.57 -9.00 22.96
CA GLY A 108 7.01 -10.11 22.14
C GLY A 108 6.27 -11.42 22.36
N GLU A 109 5.13 -11.39 23.03
CA GLU A 109 4.26 -12.55 23.23
C GLU A 109 3.29 -12.69 22.05
N ASN A 110 3.01 -13.91 21.61
CA ASN A 110 2.05 -14.14 20.53
C ASN A 110 0.64 -13.71 20.95
N ILE A 111 -0.02 -12.95 20.09
CA ILE A 111 -1.40 -12.49 20.31
C ILE A 111 -2.32 -13.58 19.76
N THR A 112 -2.98 -14.33 20.64
CA THR A 112 -3.95 -15.36 20.25
C THR A 112 -5.39 -14.81 20.15
N ALA A 113 -5.69 -13.77 20.92
CA ALA A 113 -6.89 -12.94 20.81
C ALA A 113 -6.53 -11.57 21.35
N LYS A 114 -6.92 -10.51 20.65
CA LYS A 114 -6.65 -9.17 21.10
C LYS A 114 -7.62 -8.79 22.21
N GLU A 115 -7.12 -8.47 23.39
CA GLU A 115 -7.94 -7.80 24.38
C GLU A 115 -8.23 -6.37 23.91
N GLU A 116 -9.44 -5.87 24.15
CA GLU A 116 -9.87 -4.51 23.71
C GLU A 116 -8.98 -3.37 24.21
N THR A 117 -8.11 -3.66 25.17
CA THR A 117 -7.18 -2.70 25.80
C THR A 117 -5.79 -2.67 25.19
N GLU A 118 -5.45 -3.62 24.30
CA GLU A 118 -4.13 -3.63 23.65
C GLU A 118 -4.14 -2.74 22.40
N THR A 119 -3.15 -1.85 22.31
CA THR A 119 -2.94 -1.06 21.09
C THR A 119 -2.31 -1.93 20.02
N SER A 120 -3.04 -2.15 18.91
CA SER A 120 -2.44 -2.80 17.75
C SER A 120 -1.26 -2.00 17.23
N GLY A 121 -0.23 -2.71 16.83
CA GLY A 121 0.85 -2.14 16.05
C GLY A 121 0.29 -1.45 14.81
N SER A 122 0.75 -0.25 14.57
CA SER A 122 0.21 0.57 13.48
C SER A 122 1.30 1.11 12.57
N LEU A 123 0.95 1.22 11.28
CA LEU A 123 1.76 1.84 10.25
C LEU A 123 0.95 2.91 9.53
N ARG A 124 1.44 4.16 9.57
CA ARG A 124 1.01 5.22 8.66
C ARG A 124 2.08 5.42 7.59
N ALA A 125 1.71 5.21 6.34
CA ALA A 125 2.59 5.44 5.20
C ALA A 125 2.03 6.55 4.31
N GLU A 126 2.89 7.45 3.85
CA GLU A 126 2.53 8.53 2.93
C GLU A 126 3.46 8.56 1.72
N GLY A 127 2.90 8.49 0.51
CA GLY A 127 3.63 8.60 -0.75
C GLY A 127 3.91 10.04 -1.14
N GLY A 128 5.03 10.24 -1.83
CA GLY A 128 5.43 11.56 -2.34
C GLY A 128 4.61 11.98 -3.55
N CYS A 129 4.40 13.29 -3.70
CA CYS A 129 3.61 13.88 -4.76
C CYS A 129 4.42 14.88 -5.57
N TYR A 130 4.39 14.72 -6.89
CA TYR A 130 4.89 15.75 -7.82
C TYR A 130 3.72 16.47 -8.49
N ARG A 131 3.76 17.78 -8.43
CA ARG A 131 2.82 18.63 -9.16
C ARG A 131 3.60 19.65 -9.97
N SER A 132 3.50 19.56 -11.29
CA SER A 132 3.82 20.65 -12.20
C SER A 132 2.61 20.93 -13.08
N ASN A 133 2.68 22.01 -13.83
CA ASN A 133 1.57 22.43 -14.73
C ASN A 133 1.21 21.39 -15.80
N SER A 134 2.07 20.41 -16.05
CA SER A 134 1.91 19.40 -17.13
C SER A 134 2.11 17.95 -16.69
N LEU A 135 2.64 17.68 -15.49
CA LEU A 135 2.90 16.34 -15.01
C LEU A 135 2.49 16.26 -13.54
N SER A 136 1.65 15.31 -13.21
CA SER A 136 1.38 14.91 -11.85
C SER A 136 1.75 13.43 -11.71
N GLY A 137 2.48 13.10 -10.65
CA GLY A 137 2.90 11.74 -10.42
C GLY A 137 3.36 11.56 -8.99
N GLY A 138 3.47 10.33 -8.55
CA GLY A 138 3.97 10.05 -7.20
C GLY A 138 4.13 8.57 -6.96
N GLY A 139 4.82 8.23 -5.88
CA GLY A 139 4.89 6.87 -5.38
C GLY A 139 3.60 6.47 -4.70
N ALA A 140 3.38 5.18 -4.56
CA ALA A 140 2.35 4.64 -3.68
C ALA A 140 2.63 5.04 -2.21
N ALA A 141 1.64 4.95 -1.33
CA ALA A 141 1.97 5.05 0.09
C ALA A 141 2.70 3.78 0.55
N ILE A 142 2.22 2.60 0.14
CA ILE A 142 2.89 1.31 0.32
C ILE A 142 2.96 0.63 -1.05
N GLY A 143 4.18 0.43 -1.59
CA GLY A 143 4.34 -0.24 -2.88
C GLY A 143 5.37 0.40 -3.80
N GLY A 144 4.98 0.65 -5.06
CA GLY A 144 5.89 1.14 -6.09
C GLY A 144 6.21 2.63 -5.98
N ASN A 145 7.43 3.01 -6.33
CA ASN A 145 7.77 4.38 -6.67
C ASN A 145 7.14 4.75 -8.03
N TYR A 146 7.21 6.01 -8.43
CA TYR A 146 6.70 6.43 -9.73
C TYR A 146 7.23 5.54 -10.87
N GLY A 147 6.33 5.07 -11.72
CA GLY A 147 6.64 4.16 -12.83
C GLY A 147 7.03 2.73 -12.41
N GLN A 148 6.94 2.40 -11.13
CA GLN A 148 7.29 1.07 -10.64
C GLN A 148 6.05 0.28 -10.23
N ALA A 149 5.89 -0.89 -10.85
CA ALA A 149 4.90 -1.87 -10.44
C ALA A 149 5.25 -2.45 -9.06
N THR A 150 4.24 -2.91 -8.38
CA THR A 150 4.40 -3.62 -7.12
C THR A 150 3.60 -4.91 -7.14
N GLU A 151 4.18 -5.93 -6.52
CA GLU A 151 3.54 -7.23 -6.34
C GLU A 151 3.91 -7.86 -5.00
N ASN A 152 3.11 -8.86 -4.61
CA ASN A 152 3.41 -9.71 -3.45
C ASN A 152 3.46 -8.92 -2.13
N ILE A 153 2.35 -8.22 -1.81
CA ILE A 153 2.15 -7.56 -0.52
C ILE A 153 1.07 -8.32 0.26
N THR A 154 1.37 -8.69 1.48
CA THR A 154 0.40 -9.26 2.43
C THR A 154 0.30 -8.36 3.66
N ILE A 155 -0.92 -8.05 4.09
CA ILE A 155 -1.22 -7.36 5.35
C ILE A 155 -2.10 -8.28 6.18
N GLU A 156 -1.63 -8.65 7.37
CA GLU A 156 -2.28 -9.68 8.17
C GLU A 156 -2.17 -9.46 9.68
N GLY A 157 -2.56 -10.46 10.46
CA GLY A 157 -2.55 -10.38 11.91
C GLY A 157 -3.55 -9.35 12.41
N TYR A 158 -3.16 -8.55 13.38
CA TYR A 158 -3.93 -7.42 13.93
C TYR A 158 -3.41 -6.06 13.46
N ALA A 159 -2.57 -6.04 12.41
CA ALA A 159 -1.95 -4.83 11.91
C ALA A 159 -2.97 -3.74 11.56
N THR A 160 -2.75 -2.53 12.05
CA THR A 160 -3.50 -1.34 11.65
C THR A 160 -2.69 -0.53 10.67
N VAL A 161 -3.15 -0.43 9.42
CA VAL A 161 -2.42 0.23 8.33
C VAL A 161 -3.22 1.39 7.77
N LYS A 162 -2.57 2.56 7.66
CA LYS A 162 -3.10 3.74 6.96
C LYS A 162 -2.14 4.12 5.85
N ALA A 163 -2.56 3.93 4.61
CA ALA A 163 -1.80 4.21 3.40
C ALA A 163 -2.46 5.36 2.65
N ASN A 164 -1.80 6.50 2.55
CA ASN A 164 -2.37 7.71 1.97
C ASN A 164 -1.41 8.34 0.97
N THR A 165 -1.88 8.57 -0.23
CA THR A 165 -1.13 9.28 -1.27
C THR A 165 -1.57 10.73 -1.44
N LYS A 166 -2.55 11.19 -0.64
CA LYS A 166 -3.12 12.54 -0.70
C LYS A 166 -3.58 12.87 -2.13
N ASP A 167 -2.98 13.84 -2.74
CA ASP A 167 -3.35 14.35 -4.06
C ASP A 167 -2.47 13.82 -5.19
N ASN A 168 -1.76 12.69 -4.96
CA ASN A 168 -0.88 12.13 -5.97
C ASN A 168 -1.61 11.09 -6.85
N ASN A 169 -0.91 10.48 -7.78
CA ASN A 169 -1.46 9.54 -8.76
C ASN A 169 -1.01 8.08 -8.51
N GLY A 170 -0.24 7.82 -7.46
CA GLY A 170 0.09 6.45 -7.02
C GLY A 170 -1.08 5.80 -6.28
N ALA A 171 -1.07 4.50 -6.14
CA ALA A 171 -2.04 3.79 -5.32
C ALA A 171 -1.80 4.04 -3.82
N GLY A 172 -2.83 3.96 -3.00
CA GLY A 172 -2.64 3.88 -1.55
C GLY A 172 -1.78 2.67 -1.20
N ILE A 173 -2.20 1.48 -1.63
CA ILE A 173 -1.41 0.25 -1.55
C ILE A 173 -1.33 -0.35 -2.95
N GLY A 174 -0.12 -0.45 -3.52
CA GLY A 174 0.05 -1.03 -4.85
C GLY A 174 1.02 -0.29 -5.76
N GLY A 175 0.68 -0.09 -7.02
CA GLY A 175 1.54 0.53 -8.02
C GLY A 175 1.80 2.01 -7.76
N GLY A 176 3.02 2.48 -8.05
CA GLY A 176 3.28 3.91 -8.22
C GLY A 176 2.53 4.45 -9.44
N ALA A 177 2.47 5.77 -9.60
CA ALA A 177 1.82 6.36 -10.76
C ALA A 177 2.43 5.80 -12.06
N GLY A 178 1.58 5.36 -12.97
CA GLY A 178 1.96 4.70 -14.21
C GLY A 178 2.19 3.20 -14.11
N ALA A 179 1.89 2.57 -12.99
CA ALA A 179 2.31 1.19 -12.78
C ALA A 179 1.25 0.31 -12.11
N LYS A 180 1.34 -0.98 -12.40
CA LYS A 180 0.44 -2.03 -11.92
C LYS A 180 0.65 -2.34 -10.44
N GLY A 181 -0.46 -2.67 -9.77
CA GLY A 181 -0.45 -3.32 -8.46
C GLY A 181 -1.03 -4.72 -8.54
N SER A 182 -0.29 -5.72 -8.05
CA SER A 182 -0.74 -7.13 -8.14
C SER A 182 -0.35 -7.96 -6.94
N ASN A 183 -1.06 -9.10 -6.77
CA ASN A 183 -0.85 -10.05 -5.68
C ASN A 183 -0.87 -9.37 -4.31
N ILE A 184 -1.93 -8.61 -4.04
CA ILE A 184 -2.13 -7.90 -2.77
C ILE A 184 -3.15 -8.68 -1.95
N THR A 185 -2.75 -9.16 -0.78
CA THR A 185 -3.62 -9.90 0.13
C THR A 185 -3.79 -9.14 1.44
N ILE A 186 -5.04 -8.97 1.88
CA ILE A 186 -5.38 -8.42 3.20
C ILE A 186 -6.20 -9.48 3.91
N GLN A 187 -5.70 -9.93 5.07
CA GLN A 187 -6.30 -11.08 5.77
C GLN A 187 -6.17 -10.99 7.29
N GLY A 188 -6.62 -12.06 7.97
CA GLY A 188 -6.61 -12.12 9.42
C GLY A 188 -7.58 -11.11 10.03
N HIS A 189 -7.13 -10.35 10.99
CA HIS A 189 -7.86 -9.26 11.66
C HIS A 189 -7.30 -7.87 11.27
N ALA A 190 -6.61 -7.78 10.15
CA ALA A 190 -5.99 -6.54 9.72
C ALA A 190 -7.03 -5.43 9.51
N ASN A 191 -6.69 -4.21 9.95
CA ASN A 191 -7.52 -3.02 9.79
C ASN A 191 -6.81 -2.04 8.85
N VAL A 192 -7.29 -1.92 7.62
CA VAL A 192 -6.61 -1.18 6.55
C VAL A 192 -7.45 -0.01 6.08
N THR A 193 -6.85 1.17 6.05
CA THR A 193 -7.39 2.35 5.35
C THR A 193 -6.42 2.72 4.23
N ALA A 194 -6.90 2.73 2.99
CA ALA A 194 -6.09 3.03 1.82
C ALA A 194 -6.75 4.12 0.96
N ASP A 195 -5.99 5.16 0.65
CA ASP A 195 -6.44 6.29 -0.16
C ASP A 195 -5.50 6.47 -1.37
N GLY A 196 -6.03 6.30 -2.56
CA GLY A 196 -5.33 6.43 -3.84
C GLY A 196 -5.21 7.86 -4.34
N GLY A 197 -5.61 8.82 -3.52
CA GLY A 197 -5.54 10.22 -3.88
C GLY A 197 -6.41 10.57 -5.08
N LYS A 198 -5.84 11.28 -6.06
CA LYS A 198 -6.63 11.89 -7.14
C LYS A 198 -7.02 10.92 -8.25
N THR A 199 -6.10 10.05 -8.67
CA THR A 199 -6.31 9.21 -9.86
C THR A 199 -5.79 7.77 -9.71
N GLY A 200 -4.97 7.48 -8.70
CA GLY A 200 -4.59 6.11 -8.34
C GLY A 200 -5.72 5.36 -7.66
N ALA A 201 -5.62 4.06 -7.58
CA ALA A 201 -6.53 3.25 -6.79
C ALA A 201 -6.24 3.37 -5.29
N GLY A 202 -7.26 3.20 -4.45
CA GLY A 202 -7.02 3.00 -3.00
C GLY A 202 -6.14 1.78 -2.78
N ILE A 203 -6.52 0.64 -3.36
CA ILE A 203 -5.75 -0.60 -3.37
C ILE A 203 -5.69 -1.11 -4.81
N GLY A 204 -4.48 -1.25 -5.38
CA GLY A 204 -4.28 -1.78 -6.72
C GLY A 204 -3.36 -0.98 -7.61
N GLY A 205 -3.81 -0.56 -8.79
CA GLY A 205 -3.00 0.15 -9.76
C GLY A 205 -2.80 1.63 -9.45
N GLY A 206 -1.65 2.17 -9.77
CA GLY A 206 -1.46 3.62 -9.88
C GLY A 206 -2.15 4.16 -11.13
N SER A 207 -2.36 5.48 -11.17
CA SER A 207 -2.87 6.12 -12.38
C SER A 207 -1.83 6.09 -13.50
N THR A 208 -2.26 6.36 -14.72
CA THR A 208 -1.33 6.50 -15.83
C THR A 208 -0.32 7.61 -15.60
N GLY A 209 0.93 7.23 -15.67
CA GLY A 209 2.08 8.09 -15.77
C GLY A 209 2.77 7.85 -17.13
N ILE A 210 4.09 7.73 -17.11
CA ILE A 210 4.87 7.50 -18.33
C ILE A 210 4.67 6.09 -18.88
N SER A 211 4.49 5.06 -18.04
CA SER A 211 4.38 3.67 -18.47
C SER A 211 2.98 3.19 -18.78
N CYS A 212 1.96 4.01 -18.55
CA CYS A 212 0.57 3.74 -18.93
C CYS A 212 -0.04 2.44 -18.38
N ASP A 213 0.48 1.89 -17.30
CA ASP A 213 0.03 0.63 -16.74
C ASP A 213 -0.56 0.85 -15.34
N GLY A 214 -1.84 1.13 -15.27
CA GLY A 214 -2.58 1.28 -14.02
C GLY A 214 -3.43 0.07 -13.65
N ASP A 215 -3.12 -1.10 -14.19
CA ASP A 215 -3.89 -2.32 -13.95
C ASP A 215 -3.82 -2.80 -12.50
N ALA A 216 -4.81 -3.57 -12.11
CA ALA A 216 -4.80 -4.32 -10.86
C ALA A 216 -5.05 -5.80 -11.14
N GLU A 217 -4.39 -6.68 -10.39
CA GLU A 217 -4.57 -8.11 -10.56
C GLU A 217 -4.34 -8.86 -9.24
N ASN A 218 -5.17 -9.88 -8.99
CA ASN A 218 -5.05 -10.74 -7.81
C ASN A 218 -5.08 -9.93 -6.49
N ILE A 219 -6.15 -9.19 -6.25
CA ILE A 219 -6.39 -8.52 -4.96
C ILE A 219 -7.33 -9.41 -4.15
N ILE A 220 -6.88 -9.89 -3.00
CA ILE A 220 -7.64 -10.79 -2.14
C ILE A 220 -7.85 -10.12 -0.79
N ILE A 221 -9.11 -9.98 -0.37
CA ILE A 221 -9.49 -9.48 0.94
C ILE A 221 -10.31 -10.56 1.62
N GLN A 222 -9.80 -11.09 2.75
CA GLN A 222 -10.38 -12.27 3.38
C GLN A 222 -10.20 -12.31 4.90
N GLY A 223 -10.71 -13.34 5.54
CA GLY A 223 -10.66 -13.52 6.98
C GLY A 223 -11.58 -12.51 7.68
N TYR A 224 -11.19 -12.02 8.83
CA TYR A 224 -11.91 -11.00 9.62
C TYR A 224 -11.36 -9.59 9.36
N SER A 225 -10.75 -9.37 8.21
CA SER A 225 -10.15 -8.09 7.88
C SER A 225 -11.20 -6.98 7.72
N LYS A 226 -10.79 -5.76 8.07
CA LYS A 226 -11.59 -4.54 7.90
C LYS A 226 -10.85 -3.61 6.95
N VAL A 227 -11.47 -3.31 5.81
CA VAL A 227 -10.83 -2.49 4.77
C VAL A 227 -11.72 -1.29 4.44
N THR A 228 -11.13 -0.10 4.51
CA THR A 228 -11.73 1.12 3.95
C THR A 228 -10.81 1.60 2.84
N ALA A 229 -11.28 1.54 1.61
CA ALA A 229 -10.53 2.02 0.45
C ALA A 229 -11.25 3.22 -0.19
N THR A 230 -10.48 4.22 -0.59
CA THR A 230 -11.00 5.42 -1.27
C THR A 230 -10.28 5.62 -2.59
N GLY A 231 -11.07 5.80 -3.65
CA GLY A 231 -10.61 6.25 -4.96
C GLY A 231 -11.33 7.53 -5.37
N CYS A 232 -10.82 8.22 -6.36
CA CYS A 232 -11.48 9.34 -7.00
C CYS A 232 -11.61 9.10 -8.51
N GLY A 233 -10.57 9.32 -9.28
CA GLY A 233 -10.54 8.92 -10.69
C GLY A 233 -10.29 7.43 -10.86
N GLY A 234 -9.35 6.85 -10.11
CA GLY A 234 -9.12 5.41 -10.03
C GLY A 234 -10.17 4.70 -9.18
N ALA A 235 -10.22 3.38 -9.24
CA ALA A 235 -11.10 2.58 -8.40
C ALA A 235 -10.71 2.71 -6.92
N ALA A 236 -11.64 2.53 -5.98
CA ALA A 236 -11.24 2.40 -4.59
C ALA A 236 -10.45 1.09 -4.40
N ILE A 237 -10.90 -0.03 -4.99
CA ILE A 237 -10.15 -1.28 -5.05
C ILE A 237 -10.11 -1.73 -6.51
N GLY A 238 -8.90 -1.74 -7.12
CA GLY A 238 -8.72 -2.16 -8.49
C GLY A 238 -7.82 -1.26 -9.33
N GLY A 239 -8.22 -0.94 -10.56
CA GLY A 239 -7.41 -0.19 -11.50
C GLY A 239 -7.34 1.31 -11.20
N GLY A 240 -6.19 1.92 -11.46
CA GLY A 240 -6.04 3.38 -11.52
C GLY A 240 -6.53 3.94 -12.85
N VAL A 241 -6.58 5.27 -13.00
CA VAL A 241 -7.04 5.91 -14.25
C VAL A 241 -6.10 5.59 -15.42
N GLY A 242 -6.68 5.14 -16.52
CA GLY A 242 -5.96 4.73 -17.72
C GLY A 242 -5.71 5.82 -18.77
N SER A 243 -6.28 7.01 -18.65
CA SER A 243 -6.20 8.03 -19.68
C SER A 243 -5.41 9.27 -19.25
N GLY A 244 -4.35 9.58 -19.97
CA GLY A 244 -3.59 10.82 -19.83
C GLY A 244 -3.08 11.28 -21.20
N TYR A 245 -2.44 12.44 -21.28
CA TYR A 245 -1.97 13.05 -22.53
C TYR A 245 -1.09 12.14 -23.43
N ALA A 246 -0.47 11.09 -22.82
CA ALA A 246 0.40 10.14 -23.53
C ALA A 246 -0.16 8.71 -23.59
N CYS A 247 -1.33 8.45 -23.00
CA CYS A 247 -1.80 7.09 -22.79
C CYS A 247 -3.28 6.96 -23.14
N SER A 248 -3.57 6.07 -24.08
CA SER A 248 -4.93 5.64 -24.41
C SER A 248 -5.29 4.26 -23.83
N LYS A 249 -4.44 3.67 -23.00
CA LYS A 249 -4.70 2.36 -22.41
C LYS A 249 -5.81 2.45 -21.37
N ILE A 250 -6.81 1.62 -21.55
CA ILE A 250 -7.86 1.38 -20.56
C ILE A 250 -7.29 0.43 -19.51
N THR A 251 -7.38 0.80 -18.24
CA THR A 251 -6.89 -0.06 -17.15
C THR A 251 -7.90 -1.15 -16.83
N GLU A 252 -7.40 -2.31 -16.50
CA GLU A 252 -8.18 -3.48 -16.14
C GLU A 252 -8.01 -3.80 -14.65
N ALA A 253 -9.00 -4.49 -14.11
CA ALA A 253 -8.93 -5.08 -12.79
C ALA A 253 -9.32 -6.56 -12.91
N LYS A 254 -8.37 -7.45 -12.62
CA LYS A 254 -8.57 -8.89 -12.76
C LYS A 254 -8.47 -9.58 -11.41
N ASN A 255 -9.37 -10.54 -11.19
CA ASN A 255 -9.35 -11.39 -10.01
C ASN A 255 -9.30 -10.60 -8.68
N ILE A 256 -10.29 -9.73 -8.47
CA ILE A 256 -10.53 -9.11 -7.16
C ILE A 256 -11.47 -10.05 -6.40
N VAL A 257 -11.03 -10.56 -5.26
CA VAL A 257 -11.79 -11.52 -4.45
C VAL A 257 -12.00 -10.97 -3.04
N ILE A 258 -13.24 -10.91 -2.59
CA ILE A 258 -13.62 -10.53 -1.22
C ILE A 258 -14.43 -11.68 -0.64
N ARG A 259 -13.95 -12.30 0.44
CA ARG A 259 -14.57 -13.51 0.99
C ARG A 259 -14.41 -13.65 2.50
N ASP A 260 -14.93 -14.75 3.02
CA ASP A 260 -14.96 -15.15 4.43
C ASP A 260 -15.80 -14.17 5.29
N HIS A 261 -15.20 -13.51 6.27
CA HIS A 261 -15.84 -12.54 7.16
C HIS A 261 -15.32 -11.12 6.96
N ALA A 262 -14.79 -10.83 5.76
CA ALA A 262 -14.21 -9.53 5.46
C ALA A 262 -15.28 -8.43 5.47
N THR A 263 -14.96 -7.30 6.08
CA THR A 263 -15.76 -6.08 6.05
C THR A 263 -15.08 -5.05 5.17
N VAL A 264 -15.69 -4.69 4.05
CA VAL A 264 -15.09 -3.78 3.06
C VAL A 264 -15.99 -2.58 2.82
N VAL A 265 -15.43 -1.39 2.94
CA VAL A 265 -16.04 -0.13 2.55
C VAL A 265 -15.20 0.47 1.42
N ALA A 266 -15.69 0.36 0.20
CA ALA A 266 -15.06 0.90 -0.98
C ALA A 266 -15.79 2.17 -1.42
N LYS A 267 -15.13 3.32 -1.36
CA LYS A 267 -15.71 4.62 -1.69
C LYS A 267 -15.04 5.20 -2.93
N ASN A 268 -15.83 5.55 -3.92
CA ASN A 268 -15.33 6.34 -5.03
C ASN A 268 -16.04 7.70 -5.06
N THR A 269 -15.26 8.76 -5.12
CA THR A 269 -15.78 10.14 -5.12
C THR A 269 -15.74 10.79 -6.50
N GLY A 270 -15.33 10.04 -7.51
CA GLY A 270 -15.18 10.53 -8.88
C GLY A 270 -15.73 9.55 -9.92
N SER A 271 -14.98 9.26 -10.97
CA SER A 271 -15.42 8.49 -12.13
C SER A 271 -15.01 7.01 -12.13
N GLY A 272 -14.19 6.57 -11.21
CA GLY A 272 -13.78 5.17 -11.10
C GLY A 272 -14.85 4.29 -10.46
N ALA A 273 -14.68 2.97 -10.53
CA ALA A 273 -15.53 2.05 -9.78
C ALA A 273 -15.21 2.09 -8.28
N ALA A 274 -16.17 1.76 -7.42
CA ALA A 274 -15.84 1.47 -6.04
C ALA A 274 -14.94 0.22 -5.98
N ILE A 275 -15.32 -0.87 -6.68
CA ILE A 275 -14.51 -2.08 -6.81
C ILE A 275 -14.49 -2.47 -8.29
N GLY A 276 -13.31 -2.68 -8.87
CA GLY A 276 -13.14 -3.03 -10.27
C GLY A 276 -12.17 -2.10 -11.01
N ALA A 277 -12.48 -1.76 -12.25
CA ALA A 277 -11.62 -0.91 -13.06
C ALA A 277 -11.95 0.58 -12.90
N ALA A 278 -11.05 1.45 -13.37
CA ALA A 278 -11.36 2.84 -13.58
C ALA A 278 -12.33 3.03 -14.76
N SER A 279 -12.75 4.26 -15.03
CA SER A 279 -13.71 4.57 -16.09
C SER A 279 -13.33 3.96 -17.45
N GLY A 280 -14.25 3.21 -18.02
CA GLY A 280 -14.09 2.53 -19.32
C GLY A 280 -13.38 1.17 -19.28
N GLY A 281 -12.86 0.75 -18.14
CA GLY A 281 -12.15 -0.53 -18.02
C GLY A 281 -13.05 -1.69 -17.62
N ASN A 282 -12.49 -2.90 -17.76
CA ASN A 282 -13.15 -4.13 -17.34
C ASN A 282 -12.69 -4.52 -15.95
N GLY A 283 -13.65 -4.88 -15.08
CA GLY A 283 -13.38 -5.36 -13.72
C GLY A 283 -13.95 -6.76 -13.51
N GLU A 284 -13.11 -7.68 -13.05
CA GLU A 284 -13.52 -9.02 -12.60
C GLU A 284 -13.48 -9.05 -11.08
N VAL A 285 -14.67 -9.18 -10.45
CA VAL A 285 -14.85 -9.10 -9.01
C VAL A 285 -15.67 -10.30 -8.55
N THR A 286 -15.17 -11.02 -7.56
CA THR A 286 -15.88 -12.10 -6.89
C THR A 286 -16.09 -11.73 -5.43
N ILE A 287 -17.34 -11.80 -4.95
CA ILE A 287 -17.70 -11.59 -3.55
C ILE A 287 -18.33 -12.89 -3.03
N GLY A 288 -17.76 -13.41 -1.96
CA GLY A 288 -18.12 -14.72 -1.41
C GLY A 288 -17.23 -15.84 -1.95
N THR A 289 -17.43 -17.07 -1.48
CA THR A 289 -16.76 -18.27 -2.00
C THR A 289 -17.71 -19.10 -2.85
N ASP A 290 -17.14 -19.67 -3.93
CA ASP A 290 -17.84 -20.68 -4.73
C ASP A 290 -17.62 -22.06 -4.09
N GLY A 291 -18.70 -22.70 -3.59
CA GLY A 291 -18.65 -24.07 -3.11
C GLY A 291 -19.45 -24.38 -1.84
N ALA A 292 -19.91 -25.62 -1.75
CA ALA A 292 -20.89 -26.14 -0.82
C ALA A 292 -20.41 -26.37 0.64
N THR A 293 -19.30 -25.78 1.07
CA THR A 293 -18.74 -25.94 2.42
C THR A 293 -18.58 -24.61 3.18
N ALA A 294 -19.21 -23.53 2.71
CA ALA A 294 -19.24 -22.28 3.44
C ALA A 294 -20.00 -22.46 4.76
N GLU A 295 -19.28 -22.71 5.84
CA GLU A 295 -19.77 -22.33 7.17
C GLU A 295 -20.01 -20.82 7.09
N LYS A 296 -21.28 -20.41 7.16
CA LYS A 296 -21.80 -19.04 7.13
C LYS A 296 -20.72 -17.95 6.88
N GLU A 297 -20.44 -17.70 5.63
CA GLU A 297 -19.71 -16.48 5.27
C GLU A 297 -20.57 -15.27 5.61
N ASP A 298 -19.98 -14.30 6.27
CA ASP A 298 -20.65 -13.05 6.62
C ASP A 298 -19.85 -11.88 6.04
N VAL A 299 -19.79 -11.86 4.70
CA VAL A 299 -19.07 -10.81 3.95
C VAL A 299 -19.91 -9.53 3.91
N HIS A 300 -19.36 -8.43 4.43
CA HIS A 300 -20.00 -7.13 4.36
C HIS A 300 -19.27 -6.21 3.37
N VAL A 301 -19.91 -5.87 2.27
CA VAL A 301 -19.37 -4.95 1.27
C VAL A 301 -20.31 -3.77 1.10
N THR A 302 -19.77 -2.56 1.28
CA THR A 302 -20.42 -1.29 0.91
C THR A 302 -19.59 -0.63 -0.17
N ALA A 303 -20.20 -0.39 -1.34
CA ALA A 303 -19.53 0.15 -2.52
C ALA A 303 -20.30 1.36 -3.10
#